data_b68d528bcebc4189e87e00f5d1f78b00
#
_entry.id   b68d528bcebc4189e87e00f5d1f78b00
#
_cell.length_a   1.000
_cell.length_b   1.000
_cell.length_c   1.000
_cell.angle_alpha   90.00
_cell.angle_beta   90.00
_cell.angle_gamma   90.00
#
_symmetry.space_group_name_H-M   'P 1'
#
loop_
_entity.id
_entity.type
_entity.pdbx_description
1 polymer ?
#
loop_
_entity_poly.entity_id
_entity_poly.type
_entity_poly.pdbx_seq_one_letter_code
_entity_poly.pdbx_strand_id
1 'polypeptide(L)'
;MNKSKKNIKVGKISHLIVLIYLFLTTIISPVFALEITEGYFIEIKILDKVSSKSNLLKLKIGEEKKFKNLLIKSLKCKNSEFDDNPEITAYIQVQDLTNKDNDEVFIFNGWTFSSSPTINPFDHPVYNIWLMRCY
;
A
#
# COMPACT_ATOMS: atom_id res chain seq x y z
N MET A 1 -38.92 55.75 44.99
CA MET A 1 -38.81 54.67 43.98
C MET A 1 -37.41 54.12 43.94
N ASN A 2 -37.16 53.01 44.66
CA ASN A 2 -35.82 52.38 44.77
C ASN A 2 -35.75 51.22 43.77
N LYS A 3 -34.90 51.35 42.72
CA LYS A 3 -34.60 50.27 41.81
C LYS A 3 -33.53 49.38 42.40
N SER A 4 -33.93 48.18 42.84
CA SER A 4 -33.01 47.13 43.27
C SER A 4 -32.19 46.66 42.03
N LYS A 5 -30.86 46.84 42.08
CA LYS A 5 -29.92 46.28 41.14
C LYS A 5 -29.70 44.78 41.47
N LYS A 6 -30.19 43.88 40.64
CA LYS A 6 -29.90 42.46 40.71
C LYS A 6 -28.45 42.23 40.30
N ASN A 7 -27.59 41.84 41.27
CA ASN A 7 -26.25 41.37 41.00
C ASN A 7 -26.33 39.97 40.40
N ILE A 8 -26.04 39.87 39.12
CA ILE A 8 -25.90 38.60 38.38
C ILE A 8 -24.54 38.02 38.74
N LYS A 9 -24.51 36.88 39.45
CA LYS A 9 -23.27 36.14 39.74
C LYS A 9 -22.72 35.51 38.46
N VAL A 10 -21.77 36.20 37.83
CA VAL A 10 -21.02 35.73 36.65
C VAL A 10 -19.84 34.88 37.16
N GLY A 11 -20.05 33.66 37.62
CA GLY A 11 -18.94 32.88 38.15
C GLY A 11 -18.88 31.41 37.71
N LYS A 12 -20.03 30.79 37.43
CA LYS A 12 -20.03 29.34 37.12
C LYS A 12 -20.21 29.00 35.63
N ILE A 13 -20.84 29.89 34.88
CA ILE A 13 -21.08 29.67 33.41
C ILE A 13 -19.78 29.78 32.61
N SER A 14 -18.86 30.66 33.04
CA SER A 14 -17.60 30.89 32.38
C SER A 14 -16.68 29.63 32.36
N HIS A 15 -16.59 28.92 33.48
CA HIS A 15 -15.77 27.69 33.54
C HIS A 15 -16.35 26.55 32.72
N LEU A 16 -17.68 26.45 32.63
CA LEU A 16 -18.35 25.43 31.86
C LEU A 16 -18.17 25.67 30.34
N ILE A 17 -18.22 26.94 29.91
CA ILE A 17 -17.96 27.32 28.52
C ILE A 17 -16.48 27.03 28.14
N VAL A 18 -15.54 27.34 29.04
CA VAL A 18 -14.10 27.05 28.80
C VAL A 18 -13.86 25.55 28.71
N LEU A 19 -14.48 24.74 29.57
CA LEU A 19 -14.38 23.28 29.50
C LEU A 19 -14.98 22.71 28.21
N ILE A 20 -16.12 23.20 27.76
CA ILE A 20 -16.74 22.79 26.50
C ILE A 20 -15.86 23.18 25.31
N TYR A 21 -15.26 24.37 25.33
CA TYR A 21 -14.36 24.84 24.27
C TYR A 21 -13.09 23.98 24.22
N LEU A 22 -12.50 23.65 25.38
CA LEU A 22 -11.34 22.78 25.48
C LEU A 22 -11.64 21.35 24.99
N PHE A 23 -12.83 20.84 25.30
CA PHE A 23 -13.28 19.53 24.84
C PHE A 23 -13.55 19.51 23.33
N LEU A 24 -14.13 20.58 22.77
CA LEU A 24 -14.36 20.70 21.33
C LEU A 24 -13.06 20.78 20.54
N THR A 25 -12.02 21.46 21.06
CA THR A 25 -10.72 21.56 20.37
C THR A 25 -9.96 20.24 20.31
N THR A 26 -10.16 19.33 21.27
CA THR A 26 -9.54 18.00 21.26
C THR A 26 -10.16 17.04 20.25
N ILE A 27 -11.43 17.26 19.88
CA ILE A 27 -12.16 16.40 18.91
C ILE A 27 -11.81 16.77 17.45
N ILE A 28 -11.34 18.01 17.18
CA ILE A 28 -11.01 18.51 15.84
C ILE A 28 -9.50 18.37 15.54
N SER A 29 -8.85 17.36 16.08
CA SER A 29 -7.49 17.04 15.65
C SER A 29 -7.57 16.50 14.22
N PRO A 30 -6.93 17.16 13.21
CA PRO A 30 -6.86 16.59 11.88
C PRO A 30 -6.08 15.27 11.97
N VAL A 31 -6.77 14.17 11.78
CA VAL A 31 -6.12 12.89 11.55
C VAL A 31 -5.48 13.01 10.17
N PHE A 32 -4.18 13.23 10.12
CA PHE A 32 -3.41 13.06 8.89
C PHE A 32 -3.50 11.58 8.53
N ALA A 33 -4.43 11.24 7.66
CA ALA A 33 -4.46 9.93 7.04
C ALA A 33 -3.19 9.81 6.19
N LEU A 34 -2.38 8.79 6.46
CA LEU A 34 -1.23 8.44 5.63
C LEU A 34 -1.77 8.19 4.21
N GLU A 35 -1.42 9.05 3.27
CA GLU A 35 -1.87 8.93 1.88
C GLU A 35 -1.06 7.82 1.22
N ILE A 36 -1.60 6.61 1.25
CA ILE A 36 -1.01 5.46 0.56
C ILE A 36 -1.40 5.61 -0.92
N THR A 37 -0.47 6.02 -1.75
CA THR A 37 -0.69 6.11 -3.20
C THR A 37 -0.78 4.72 -3.81
N GLU A 38 -1.97 4.38 -4.34
CA GLU A 38 -2.14 3.18 -5.16
C GLU A 38 -1.66 3.47 -6.59
N GLY A 39 -0.76 2.65 -7.11
CA GLY A 39 -0.25 2.81 -8.47
C GLY A 39 -1.10 2.11 -9.50
N TYR A 40 -0.97 2.56 -10.75
CA TYR A 40 -1.62 1.96 -11.92
C TYR A 40 -0.72 0.96 -12.65
N PHE A 41 0.58 1.07 -12.45
CA PHE A 41 1.58 0.22 -13.10
C PHE A 41 2.61 -0.27 -12.10
N ILE A 42 3.11 -1.48 -12.32
CA ILE A 42 4.32 -1.98 -11.68
C ILE A 42 5.42 -2.19 -12.70
N GLU A 43 6.64 -2.08 -12.25
CA GLU A 43 7.82 -2.52 -12.96
C GLU A 43 8.48 -3.64 -12.16
N ILE A 44 8.67 -4.78 -12.80
CA ILE A 44 9.36 -5.94 -12.21
C ILE A 44 10.60 -6.27 -13.02
N LYS A 45 11.62 -6.75 -12.33
CA LYS A 45 12.84 -7.30 -12.94
C LYS A 45 12.76 -8.81 -12.90
N ILE A 46 12.88 -9.45 -14.05
CA ILE A 46 12.89 -10.90 -14.18
C ILE A 46 14.32 -11.33 -14.56
N LEU A 47 14.93 -12.13 -13.71
CA LEU A 47 16.22 -12.79 -13.99
C LEU A 47 15.96 -14.19 -14.52
N ASP A 48 16.49 -14.48 -15.68
CA ASP A 48 16.64 -15.83 -16.18
C ASP A 48 17.95 -16.43 -15.61
N LYS A 49 17.81 -17.40 -14.69
CA LYS A 49 18.94 -18.03 -14.00
C LYS A 49 19.82 -18.85 -14.92
N VAL A 50 19.27 -19.36 -16.03
CA VAL A 50 20.00 -20.19 -16.99
C VAL A 50 20.91 -19.34 -17.87
N SER A 51 20.38 -18.23 -18.37
CA SER A 51 21.15 -17.33 -19.26
C SER A 51 21.81 -16.17 -18.53
N SER A 52 21.55 -15.99 -17.23
CA SER A 52 21.98 -14.85 -16.42
C SER A 52 21.53 -13.48 -16.97
N LYS A 53 20.52 -13.47 -17.82
CA LYS A 53 19.97 -12.24 -18.40
C LYS A 53 18.81 -11.72 -17.57
N SER A 54 18.78 -10.42 -17.33
CA SER A 54 17.65 -9.76 -16.69
C SER A 54 16.87 -8.90 -17.67
N ASN A 55 15.55 -8.92 -17.49
CA ASN A 55 14.59 -8.14 -18.29
C ASN A 55 13.72 -7.31 -17.35
N LEU A 56 13.45 -6.07 -17.73
CA LEU A 56 12.45 -5.24 -17.08
C LEU A 56 11.12 -5.43 -17.76
N LEU A 57 10.07 -5.69 -16.99
CA LEU A 57 8.71 -5.87 -17.48
C LEU A 57 7.80 -4.88 -16.77
N LYS A 58 7.11 -4.06 -17.57
CA LYS A 58 6.08 -3.15 -17.09
C LYS A 58 4.72 -3.82 -17.25
N LEU A 59 3.94 -3.85 -16.16
CA LEU A 59 2.57 -4.38 -16.11
C LEU A 59 1.61 -3.30 -15.65
N LYS A 60 0.44 -3.25 -16.26
CA LYS A 60 -0.68 -2.48 -15.75
C LYS A 60 -1.44 -3.31 -14.71
N ILE A 61 -1.89 -2.66 -13.64
CA ILE A 61 -2.68 -3.34 -12.60
C ILE A 61 -3.95 -3.93 -13.20
N GLY A 62 -4.23 -5.20 -12.88
CA GLY A 62 -5.36 -5.98 -13.37
C GLY A 62 -5.12 -6.68 -14.72
N GLU A 63 -4.09 -6.30 -15.47
CA GLU A 63 -3.78 -6.95 -16.75
C GLU A 63 -2.79 -8.11 -16.58
N GLU A 64 -2.97 -9.13 -17.43
CA GLU A 64 -2.06 -10.26 -17.51
C GLU A 64 -1.02 -10.02 -18.62
N LYS A 65 0.21 -10.39 -18.33
CA LYS A 65 1.29 -10.30 -19.31
C LYS A 65 2.11 -11.57 -19.34
N LYS A 66 2.27 -12.09 -20.54
CA LYS A 66 3.10 -13.28 -20.76
C LYS A 66 4.55 -12.89 -20.94
N PHE A 67 5.43 -13.57 -20.19
CA PHE A 67 6.88 -13.52 -20.35
C PHE A 67 7.40 -14.95 -20.51
N LYS A 68 7.80 -15.32 -21.72
CA LYS A 68 8.18 -16.70 -22.08
C LYS A 68 7.07 -17.70 -21.67
N ASN A 69 7.37 -18.57 -20.72
CA ASN A 69 6.41 -19.56 -20.19
C ASN A 69 5.72 -19.10 -18.88
N LEU A 70 5.96 -17.89 -18.41
CA LEU A 70 5.27 -17.32 -17.27
C LEU A 70 4.10 -16.44 -17.71
N LEU A 71 2.97 -16.58 -17.05
CA LEU A 71 1.86 -15.63 -17.11
C LEU A 71 1.84 -14.86 -15.78
N ILE A 72 2.00 -13.55 -15.86
CA ILE A 72 2.16 -12.68 -14.71
C ILE A 72 1.04 -11.66 -14.67
N LYS A 73 0.40 -11.50 -13.52
CA LYS A 73 -0.64 -10.51 -13.24
C LYS A 73 -0.32 -9.78 -11.97
N SER A 74 -0.47 -8.46 -11.97
CA SER A 74 -0.46 -7.69 -10.73
C SER A 74 -1.86 -7.23 -10.41
N LEU A 75 -2.34 -7.50 -9.21
CA LEU A 75 -3.69 -7.12 -8.78
C LEU A 75 -3.69 -5.76 -8.09
N LYS A 76 -2.60 -5.42 -7.40
CA LYS A 76 -2.51 -4.21 -6.59
C LYS A 76 -1.06 -3.82 -6.39
N CYS A 77 -0.78 -2.52 -6.34
CA CYS A 77 0.49 -2.05 -5.85
C CYS A 77 0.32 -0.77 -5.02
N LYS A 78 1.23 -0.58 -4.08
CA LYS A 78 1.27 0.56 -3.19
C LYS A 78 2.71 1.06 -3.06
N ASN A 79 2.84 2.37 -2.98
CA ASN A 79 4.07 3.04 -2.66
C ASN A 79 3.86 3.86 -1.38
N SER A 80 4.59 3.56 -0.32
CA SER A 80 4.56 4.33 0.93
C SER A 80 5.67 5.39 0.89
N GLU A 81 5.39 6.54 0.27
CA GLU A 81 6.38 7.63 0.12
C GLU A 81 6.65 8.40 1.42
N PHE A 82 5.81 8.24 2.44
CA PHE A 82 5.83 9.05 3.67
C PHE A 82 6.52 8.40 4.85
N ASP A 83 7.12 7.23 4.67
CA ASP A 83 7.90 6.58 5.72
C ASP A 83 9.37 6.98 5.57
N ASP A 84 10.10 7.04 6.70
CA ASP A 84 11.56 7.24 6.72
C ASP A 84 12.29 6.16 5.91
N ASN A 85 11.60 5.06 5.60
CA ASN A 85 12.03 3.97 4.73
C ASN A 85 10.89 3.58 3.79
N PRO A 86 10.71 4.27 2.64
CA PRO A 86 9.61 4.02 1.72
C PRO A 86 9.65 2.59 1.17
N GLU A 87 8.56 1.86 1.37
CA GLU A 87 8.42 0.48 0.87
C GLU A 87 7.45 0.45 -0.31
N ILE A 88 7.87 -0.22 -1.37
CA ILE A 88 7.00 -0.55 -2.49
C ILE A 88 6.52 -1.97 -2.32
N THR A 89 5.19 -2.15 -2.33
CA THR A 89 4.55 -3.45 -2.23
C THR A 89 3.66 -3.71 -3.42
N ALA A 90 3.59 -4.95 -3.89
CA ALA A 90 2.65 -5.36 -4.93
C ALA A 90 2.11 -6.76 -4.64
N TYR A 91 0.84 -6.97 -4.98
CA TYR A 91 0.25 -8.30 -4.99
C TYR A 91 0.34 -8.85 -6.40
N ILE A 92 1.12 -9.91 -6.60
CA ILE A 92 1.32 -10.53 -7.91
C ILE A 92 0.89 -12.00 -7.90
N GLN A 93 0.43 -12.43 -9.06
CA GLN A 93 0.10 -13.82 -9.35
C GLN A 93 0.96 -14.25 -10.53
N VAL A 94 1.57 -15.42 -10.43
CA VAL A 94 2.40 -15.99 -11.49
C VAL A 94 2.01 -17.43 -11.71
N GLN A 95 1.75 -17.79 -12.97
CA GLN A 95 1.50 -19.15 -13.43
C GLN A 95 2.64 -19.60 -14.33
N ASP A 96 3.00 -20.90 -14.27
CA ASP A 96 3.90 -21.51 -15.24
C ASP A 96 3.08 -22.25 -16.30
N LEU A 97 3.17 -21.78 -17.53
CA LEU A 97 2.44 -22.31 -18.69
C LEU A 97 3.09 -23.60 -19.28
N THR A 98 4.16 -24.09 -18.65
CA THR A 98 4.78 -25.36 -19.08
C THR A 98 4.00 -26.56 -18.56
N ASN A 99 3.28 -26.43 -17.45
CA ASN A 99 2.40 -27.46 -16.95
C ASN A 99 1.18 -27.62 -17.88
N LYS A 100 1.04 -28.81 -18.47
CA LYS A 100 -0.03 -29.15 -19.40
C LYS A 100 -1.33 -29.60 -18.71
N ASP A 101 -1.28 -29.77 -17.39
CA ASP A 101 -2.48 -30.03 -16.60
C ASP A 101 -3.31 -28.75 -16.62
N ASN A 102 -4.57 -28.86 -17.07
CA ASN A 102 -5.49 -27.72 -17.23
C ASN A 102 -5.85 -27.03 -15.87
N ASP A 103 -5.15 -27.34 -14.83
CA ASP A 103 -5.30 -26.68 -13.54
C ASP A 103 -4.49 -25.38 -13.53
N GLU A 104 -5.19 -24.26 -13.35
CA GLU A 104 -4.59 -22.95 -13.16
C GLU A 104 -3.83 -22.88 -11.82
N VAL A 105 -2.70 -23.55 -11.75
CA VAL A 105 -1.88 -23.54 -10.53
C VAL A 105 -0.94 -22.34 -10.54
N PHE A 106 -1.17 -21.44 -9.59
CA PHE A 106 -0.24 -20.36 -9.34
C PHE A 106 1.03 -20.91 -8.69
N ILE A 107 2.18 -20.69 -9.31
CA ILE A 107 3.49 -20.97 -8.71
C ILE A 107 3.88 -19.87 -7.70
N PHE A 108 3.25 -18.70 -7.81
CA PHE A 108 3.33 -17.63 -6.83
C PHE A 108 1.99 -16.88 -6.79
N ASN A 109 1.49 -16.61 -5.59
CA ASN A 109 0.28 -15.84 -5.38
C ASN A 109 0.38 -15.12 -4.03
N GLY A 110 0.79 -13.85 -4.05
CA GLY A 110 1.01 -13.13 -2.80
C GLY A 110 1.63 -11.74 -2.95
N TRP A 111 1.87 -11.14 -1.79
CA TRP A 111 2.57 -9.87 -1.69
C TRP A 111 4.06 -10.03 -1.89
N THR A 112 4.64 -9.12 -2.66
CA THR A 112 6.09 -8.96 -2.83
C THR A 112 6.50 -7.55 -2.42
N PHE A 113 7.74 -7.42 -1.94
CA PHE A 113 8.30 -6.22 -1.34
C PHE A 113 9.59 -5.84 -2.08
N SER A 114 9.79 -4.56 -2.39
CA SER A 114 10.95 -4.12 -3.14
C SER A 114 12.23 -4.12 -2.28
N SER A 115 12.14 -3.68 -1.03
CA SER A 115 13.29 -3.63 -0.10
C SER A 115 13.62 -4.98 0.50
N SER A 116 12.63 -5.88 0.62
CA SER A 116 12.75 -7.15 1.33
C SER A 116 12.15 -8.31 0.53
N PRO A 117 12.69 -8.65 -0.64
CA PRO A 117 12.16 -9.70 -1.51
C PRO A 117 12.21 -11.10 -0.88
N THR A 118 12.97 -11.28 0.21
CA THR A 118 13.10 -12.55 0.94
C THR A 118 11.95 -12.84 1.90
N ILE A 119 11.09 -11.86 2.21
CA ILE A 119 9.94 -12.09 3.09
C ILE A 119 8.95 -13.08 2.46
N ASN A 120 8.72 -12.94 1.16
CA ASN A 120 7.89 -13.86 0.38
C ASN A 120 8.59 -14.11 -0.97
N PRO A 121 9.58 -15.01 -1.00
CA PRO A 121 10.42 -15.21 -2.17
C PRO A 121 9.65 -15.88 -3.30
N PHE A 122 9.88 -15.41 -4.52
CA PHE A 122 9.45 -16.12 -5.72
C PHE A 122 10.42 -17.28 -5.96
N ASP A 123 9.96 -18.50 -5.70
CA ASP A 123 10.75 -19.70 -5.91
C ASP A 123 10.37 -20.41 -7.21
N HIS A 124 11.24 -20.30 -8.22
CA HIS A 124 11.09 -20.95 -9.50
C HIS A 124 12.46 -21.44 -9.99
N PRO A 125 12.58 -22.64 -10.57
CA PRO A 125 13.89 -23.19 -10.94
C PRO A 125 14.64 -22.35 -11.98
N VAL A 126 13.94 -21.68 -12.87
CA VAL A 126 14.54 -20.94 -14.00
C VAL A 126 14.52 -19.43 -13.80
N TYR A 127 13.55 -18.88 -13.08
CA TYR A 127 13.37 -17.44 -12.98
C TYR A 127 13.40 -16.93 -11.55
N ASN A 128 13.83 -15.67 -11.38
CA ASN A 128 13.59 -14.84 -10.21
C ASN A 128 12.84 -13.59 -10.61
N ILE A 129 11.94 -13.10 -9.75
CA ILE A 129 11.17 -11.88 -9.96
C ILE A 129 11.39 -10.95 -8.78
N TRP A 130 11.70 -9.68 -9.07
CA TRP A 130 11.83 -8.61 -8.08
C TRP A 130 10.95 -7.44 -8.46
N LEU A 131 10.23 -6.91 -7.49
CA LEU A 131 9.48 -5.68 -7.62
C LEU A 131 10.45 -4.50 -7.60
N MET A 132 10.36 -3.61 -8.60
CA MET A 132 11.25 -2.45 -8.73
C MET A 132 10.52 -1.15 -8.45
N ARG A 133 9.32 -0.97 -9.01
CA ARG A 133 8.55 0.28 -8.93
C ARG A 133 7.06 0.04 -8.92
N CYS A 134 6.32 0.99 -8.31
CA CYS A 134 4.86 1.15 -8.38
C CYS A 134 4.59 2.63 -8.69
N TYR A 135 3.81 2.94 -9.74
CA TYR A 135 3.52 4.31 -10.17
C TYR A 135 2.21 4.42 -10.96
#